data_8ea10336afba8c08d3a20fa005b9a1a1
#
_entry.id   8ea10336afba8c08d3a20fa005b9a1a1
#
_cell.length_a   1.000
_cell.length_b   1.000
_cell.length_c   1.000
_cell.angle_alpha   90.00
_cell.angle_beta   90.00
_cell.angle_gamma   90.00
#
_symmetry.space_group_name_H-M   'P 1'
#
loop_
_entity.id
_entity.type
_entity.pdbx_description
1 polymer ?
#
loop_
_entity_poly.entity_id
_entity_poly.type
_entity_poly.pdbx_seq_one_letter_code
_entity_poly.pdbx_strand_id
1 'polypeptide(L)'
;MATFNFDDALKQLQSGKPLTGLDGILTPLIKQLTEAALQAELDQHLAQQRQPDESSTTNRKNGYTRKTIKAPSGNFELDTPRDREGSFEPQLVKKHQTRLTDEIDRKILGLFAIGMSYQDISQHIHEMYGIDVSNATISGITDKVIPELRQWQSRPLDAIYPIVWLDAIHYKVRNKDTGLYRNQAVYTILAVNTEGHKELIGLYLSESEGAAYWLNVLTDLNNRGVQDILIACVDGLKGFPEAIAAVFPDTEVQHCVIHQIRNSLRYVGSKHHKAFMADLKPVYRAATLTLAEAALDELEVKWGDQYPLVIKSWRNNWPTLSAYFKYPADIRKAIYTTNAVEAVHRQFRKLTKTKGGFSSENALLKLLYAGIMQASSRWTMPIANWGKTISQLSIHFEGRLDGIMEI
;
A
#
# COMPACT_ATOMS: atom_id res chain seq x y z
N MET A 1 13.24 -23.47 42.22
CA MET A 1 12.99 -22.30 41.36
C MET A 1 12.92 -21.08 42.26
N ALA A 2 13.69 -20.02 42.00
CA ALA A 2 13.55 -18.77 42.75
C ALA A 2 12.18 -18.16 42.46
N THR A 3 11.33 -18.10 43.45
CA THR A 3 10.00 -17.49 43.39
C THR A 3 10.17 -15.98 43.26
N PHE A 4 9.41 -15.31 42.38
CA PHE A 4 9.42 -13.86 42.29
C PHE A 4 9.04 -13.25 43.65
N ASN A 5 9.92 -12.41 44.16
CA ASN A 5 9.71 -11.76 45.46
C ASN A 5 9.30 -10.32 45.26
N PHE A 6 8.05 -10.00 45.62
CA PHE A 6 7.49 -8.66 45.42
C PHE A 6 8.24 -7.58 46.23
N ASP A 7 8.66 -7.90 47.46
CA ASP A 7 9.35 -6.93 48.34
C ASP A 7 10.75 -6.59 47.79
N ASP A 8 11.45 -7.58 47.24
CA ASP A 8 12.73 -7.37 46.58
C ASP A 8 12.57 -6.58 45.27
N ALA A 9 11.52 -6.88 44.51
CA ALA A 9 11.19 -6.14 43.29
C ALA A 9 10.87 -4.67 43.58
N LEU A 10 10.14 -4.40 44.68
CA LEU A 10 9.82 -3.04 45.12
C LEU A 10 11.09 -2.28 45.53
N LYS A 11 12.00 -2.91 46.28
CA LYS A 11 13.30 -2.29 46.64
C LYS A 11 14.15 -1.97 45.44
N GLN A 12 14.19 -2.89 44.44
CA GLN A 12 14.90 -2.66 43.18
C GLN A 12 14.28 -1.50 42.36
N LEU A 13 12.96 -1.37 42.36
CA LEU A 13 12.28 -0.25 41.73
C LEU A 13 12.61 1.08 42.39
N GLN A 14 12.61 1.10 43.74
CA GLN A 14 12.98 2.29 44.52
C GLN A 14 14.46 2.68 44.33
N SER A 15 15.34 1.72 44.00
CA SER A 15 16.75 1.98 43.67
C SER A 15 16.96 2.44 42.22
N GLY A 16 15.87 2.61 41.42
CA GLY A 16 15.93 3.10 40.04
C GLY A 16 16.15 2.03 38.98
N LYS A 17 16.03 0.74 39.33
CA LYS A 17 16.14 -0.34 38.37
C LYS A 17 14.92 -0.33 37.44
N PRO A 18 15.07 -0.51 36.09
CA PRO A 18 13.95 -0.46 35.17
C PRO A 18 12.99 -1.64 35.37
N LEU A 19 11.70 -1.41 35.16
CA LEU A 19 10.67 -2.46 35.22
C LEU A 19 10.83 -3.48 34.09
N THR A 20 11.22 -3.05 32.92
CA THR A 20 11.32 -3.85 31.67
C THR A 20 12.69 -3.63 31.02
N GLY A 21 13.07 -4.46 30.06
CA GLY A 21 14.36 -4.44 29.35
C GLY A 21 15.25 -5.61 29.74
N LEU A 22 16.55 -5.57 29.37
CA LEU A 22 17.49 -6.67 29.54
C LEU A 22 17.64 -7.10 31.02
N ASP A 23 17.63 -6.14 31.95
CA ASP A 23 17.72 -6.37 33.39
C ASP A 23 16.44 -6.00 34.14
N GLY A 24 15.29 -6.07 33.44
CA GLY A 24 13.98 -5.66 33.95
C GLY A 24 13.53 -6.48 35.15
N ILE A 25 13.00 -5.79 36.19
CA ILE A 25 12.49 -6.39 37.43
C ILE A 25 11.38 -7.42 37.14
N LEU A 26 10.56 -7.21 36.10
CA LEU A 26 9.45 -8.08 35.74
C LEU A 26 9.86 -9.30 34.89
N THR A 27 11.04 -9.34 34.31
CA THR A 27 11.51 -10.43 33.48
C THR A 27 11.45 -11.80 34.15
N PRO A 28 11.90 -11.98 35.44
CA PRO A 28 11.77 -13.24 36.16
C PRO A 28 10.30 -13.66 36.39
N LEU A 29 9.40 -12.70 36.65
CA LEU A 29 7.97 -12.97 36.82
C LEU A 29 7.34 -13.48 35.55
N ILE A 30 7.61 -12.83 34.41
CA ILE A 30 7.11 -13.22 33.10
C ILE A 30 7.59 -14.62 32.72
N LYS A 31 8.89 -14.92 32.99
CA LYS A 31 9.42 -16.27 32.79
C LYS A 31 8.62 -17.30 33.59
N GLN A 32 8.45 -17.09 34.90
CA GLN A 32 7.76 -18.03 35.78
C GLN A 32 6.30 -18.25 35.35
N LEU A 33 5.57 -17.18 35.00
CA LEU A 33 4.18 -17.27 34.52
C LEU A 33 4.12 -18.06 33.21
N THR A 34 5.05 -17.81 32.29
CA THR A 34 5.09 -18.50 31.00
C THR A 34 5.40 -20.00 31.18
N GLU A 35 6.37 -20.36 32.04
CA GLU A 35 6.71 -21.76 32.35
C GLU A 35 5.56 -22.49 33.03
N ALA A 36 4.86 -21.83 33.98
CA ALA A 36 3.72 -22.37 34.66
C ALA A 36 2.53 -22.62 33.69
N ALA A 37 2.29 -21.68 32.77
CA ALA A 37 1.24 -21.84 31.76
C ALA A 37 1.56 -23.00 30.79
N LEU A 38 2.78 -23.11 30.30
CA LEU A 38 3.23 -24.22 29.45
C LEU A 38 3.12 -25.57 30.14
N GLN A 39 3.41 -25.60 31.46
CA GLN A 39 3.25 -26.81 32.25
C GLN A 39 1.76 -27.22 32.36
N ALA A 40 0.86 -26.25 32.56
CA ALA A 40 -0.58 -26.49 32.60
C ALA A 40 -1.11 -26.99 31.22
N GLU A 41 -0.62 -26.42 30.09
CA GLU A 41 -0.96 -26.92 28.75
C GLU A 41 -0.53 -28.38 28.57
N LEU A 42 0.69 -28.76 29.00
CA LEU A 42 1.14 -30.14 28.94
C LEU A 42 0.30 -31.05 29.81
N ASP A 43 -0.05 -30.63 31.03
CA ASP A 43 -0.87 -31.44 31.94
C ASP A 43 -2.26 -31.68 31.35
N GLN A 44 -2.86 -30.67 30.73
CA GLN A 44 -4.12 -30.79 30.03
C GLN A 44 -4.02 -31.72 28.82
N HIS A 45 -2.98 -31.61 28.00
CA HIS A 45 -2.71 -32.49 26.86
C HIS A 45 -2.61 -33.95 27.29
N LEU A 46 -1.80 -34.24 28.34
CA LEU A 46 -1.65 -35.59 28.86
C LEU A 46 -2.93 -36.14 29.49
N ALA A 47 -3.75 -35.27 30.12
CA ALA A 47 -5.03 -35.67 30.67
C ALA A 47 -6.05 -36.04 29.59
N GLN A 48 -6.06 -35.33 28.44
CA GLN A 48 -6.92 -35.65 27.30
C GLN A 48 -6.56 -36.97 26.59
N GLN A 49 -5.31 -37.40 26.69
CA GLN A 49 -4.84 -38.68 26.10
C GLN A 49 -5.08 -39.89 27.00
N ARG A 50 -5.46 -39.69 28.28
CA ARG A 50 -5.77 -40.78 29.20
C ARG A 50 -7.15 -41.34 28.88
N GLN A 51 -7.20 -42.52 28.25
CA GLN A 51 -8.41 -43.31 28.13
C GLN A 51 -8.61 -44.17 29.40
N PRO A 52 -9.88 -44.35 29.86
CA PRO A 52 -10.15 -45.03 31.14
C PRO A 52 -9.84 -46.54 31.16
N ASP A 53 -9.62 -47.18 30.01
CA ASP A 53 -9.71 -48.63 29.88
C ASP A 53 -8.49 -49.36 29.30
N GLU A 54 -7.33 -48.73 29.09
CA GLU A 54 -6.15 -49.41 28.56
C GLU A 54 -4.95 -49.35 29.52
N SER A 55 -4.45 -50.53 29.89
CA SER A 55 -3.19 -50.77 30.61
C SER A 55 -1.91 -50.47 29.75
N SER A 56 -2.04 -49.74 28.64
CA SER A 56 -0.93 -49.36 27.78
C SER A 56 -0.23 -48.10 28.27
N THR A 57 1.05 -48.05 28.06
CA THR A 57 2.00 -47.00 28.44
C THR A 57 1.48 -45.62 28.04
N THR A 58 0.77 -44.97 28.93
CA THR A 58 0.31 -43.61 28.73
C THR A 58 1.47 -42.67 28.50
N ASN A 59 1.36 -41.79 27.53
CA ASN A 59 2.26 -40.70 27.30
C ASN A 59 2.51 -39.93 28.62
N ARG A 60 3.76 -39.51 28.88
CA ARG A 60 4.16 -38.87 30.14
C ARG A 60 5.12 -37.73 29.93
N LYS A 61 5.28 -36.90 30.94
CA LYS A 61 6.28 -35.80 30.93
C LYS A 61 7.68 -36.37 30.64
N ASN A 62 8.45 -35.67 29.79
CA ASN A 62 9.78 -36.09 29.37
C ASN A 62 10.79 -34.91 29.36
N GLY A 63 10.93 -34.25 30.49
CA GLY A 63 11.87 -33.15 30.68
C GLY A 63 11.51 -31.86 29.92
N TYR A 64 12.51 -31.05 29.66
CA TYR A 64 12.37 -29.72 29.10
C TYR A 64 13.33 -29.50 27.93
N THR A 65 12.94 -28.62 27.01
CA THR A 65 13.84 -28.05 25.99
C THR A 65 14.05 -26.59 26.33
N ARG A 66 15.29 -26.16 26.42
CA ARG A 66 15.65 -24.77 26.72
C ARG A 66 15.79 -23.95 25.46
N LYS A 67 15.20 -22.76 25.44
CA LYS A 67 15.33 -21.78 24.36
C LYS A 67 15.32 -20.35 24.91
N THR A 68 16.02 -19.44 24.24
CA THR A 68 15.99 -18.02 24.60
C THR A 68 14.76 -17.36 23.96
N ILE A 69 13.94 -16.72 24.79
CA ILE A 69 12.79 -15.92 24.37
C ILE A 69 13.15 -14.44 24.43
N LYS A 70 12.90 -13.75 23.35
CA LYS A 70 12.98 -12.29 23.25
C LYS A 70 11.61 -11.70 23.54
N ALA A 71 11.52 -10.81 24.51
CA ALA A 71 10.29 -10.14 24.91
C ALA A 71 10.53 -8.65 25.16
N PRO A 72 9.51 -7.79 25.04
CA PRO A 72 9.64 -6.36 25.39
C PRO A 72 10.09 -6.11 26.84
N SER A 73 9.80 -7.07 27.71
CA SER A 73 10.21 -7.05 29.13
C SER A 73 11.65 -7.48 29.36
N GLY A 74 12.38 -7.93 28.33
CA GLY A 74 13.75 -8.46 28.43
C GLY A 74 13.85 -9.89 27.89
N ASN A 75 15.10 -10.30 27.55
CA ASN A 75 15.38 -11.65 27.10
C ASN A 75 15.51 -12.60 28.29
N PHE A 76 14.96 -13.81 28.17
CA PHE A 76 15.12 -14.84 29.18
C PHE A 76 15.18 -16.24 28.58
N GLU A 77 15.81 -17.16 29.28
CA GLU A 77 15.79 -18.59 28.94
C GLU A 77 14.48 -19.20 29.43
N LEU A 78 13.75 -19.82 28.52
CA LEU A 78 12.47 -20.51 28.77
C LEU A 78 12.69 -22.01 28.73
N ASP A 79 12.28 -22.71 29.77
CA ASP A 79 12.24 -24.17 29.81
C ASP A 79 10.87 -24.65 29.33
N THR A 80 10.80 -25.10 28.07
CA THR A 80 9.57 -25.61 27.44
C THR A 80 9.41 -27.09 27.75
N PRO A 81 8.33 -27.54 28.42
CA PRO A 81 8.14 -28.95 28.77
C PRO A 81 7.85 -29.81 27.55
N ARG A 82 8.18 -31.11 27.65
CA ARG A 82 7.94 -32.11 26.58
C ARG A 82 7.23 -33.35 27.15
N ASP A 83 6.50 -33.98 26.28
CA ASP A 83 5.99 -35.34 26.48
C ASP A 83 6.95 -36.39 25.88
N ARG A 84 6.76 -37.63 26.24
CA ARG A 84 7.62 -38.76 25.77
C ARG A 84 7.43 -39.06 24.29
N GLU A 85 6.22 -38.95 23.80
CA GLU A 85 5.86 -39.23 22.42
C GLU A 85 6.11 -38.12 21.45
N GLY A 86 6.44 -36.89 21.96
CA GLY A 86 6.69 -35.70 21.15
C GLY A 86 5.43 -35.12 20.50
N SER A 87 4.25 -35.54 20.93
CA SER A 87 2.94 -35.14 20.41
C SER A 87 2.46 -33.80 20.95
N PHE A 88 3.05 -33.32 22.03
CA PHE A 88 2.69 -32.04 22.64
C PHE A 88 3.13 -30.86 21.79
N GLU A 89 2.19 -30.04 21.36
CA GLU A 89 2.38 -28.79 20.64
C GLU A 89 1.91 -27.62 21.51
N PRO A 90 2.83 -26.91 22.18
CA PRO A 90 2.46 -25.78 23.04
C PRO A 90 1.84 -24.64 22.23
N GLN A 91 0.73 -24.09 22.73
CA GLN A 91 0.00 -23.01 22.07
C GLN A 91 0.56 -21.64 22.46
N LEU A 92 0.89 -21.43 23.75
CA LEU A 92 1.36 -20.16 24.27
C LEU A 92 2.70 -19.74 23.66
N VAL A 93 3.65 -20.69 23.55
CA VAL A 93 4.97 -20.46 22.93
C VAL A 93 5.34 -21.66 22.07
N LYS A 94 5.08 -21.60 20.79
CA LYS A 94 5.29 -22.70 19.82
C LYS A 94 6.74 -23.20 19.80
N LYS A 95 6.96 -24.46 19.36
CA LYS A 95 8.27 -25.15 19.41
C LYS A 95 9.46 -24.31 18.92
N HIS A 96 9.33 -23.61 17.79
CA HIS A 96 10.41 -22.79 17.19
C HIS A 96 10.24 -21.28 17.42
N GLN A 97 9.30 -20.88 18.25
CA GLN A 97 9.06 -19.48 18.56
C GLN A 97 10.16 -18.97 19.51
N THR A 98 10.82 -17.88 19.13
CA THR A 98 11.87 -17.21 19.89
C THR A 98 11.42 -15.85 20.45
N ARG A 99 10.16 -15.47 20.27
CA ARG A 99 9.55 -14.25 20.79
C ARG A 99 8.25 -14.58 21.51
N LEU A 100 8.04 -13.93 22.65
CA LEU A 100 6.88 -14.21 23.49
C LEU A 100 5.56 -13.71 22.86
N THR A 101 5.61 -12.59 22.13
CA THR A 101 4.44 -11.95 21.53
C THR A 101 4.74 -11.48 20.11
N ASP A 102 3.68 -11.37 19.28
CA ASP A 102 3.76 -10.77 17.95
C ASP A 102 3.84 -9.23 17.98
N GLU A 103 3.95 -8.64 19.17
CA GLU A 103 3.98 -7.19 19.33
C GLU A 103 5.18 -6.56 18.64
N ILE A 104 6.36 -7.17 18.77
CA ILE A 104 7.59 -6.68 18.09
C ILE A 104 7.44 -6.80 16.58
N ASP A 105 6.85 -7.89 16.08
CA ASP A 105 6.59 -8.08 14.66
C ASP A 105 5.65 -6.98 14.13
N ARG A 106 4.59 -6.65 14.87
CA ARG A 106 3.69 -5.54 14.52
C ARG A 106 4.38 -4.18 14.53
N LYS A 107 5.28 -3.93 15.49
CA LYS A 107 6.09 -2.70 15.51
C LYS A 107 7.02 -2.62 14.31
N ILE A 108 7.72 -3.71 13.99
CA ILE A 108 8.59 -3.81 12.82
C ILE A 108 7.80 -3.54 11.52
N LEU A 109 6.62 -4.14 11.36
CA LEU A 109 5.74 -3.89 10.22
C LEU A 109 5.29 -2.43 10.14
N GLY A 110 4.94 -1.83 11.28
CA GLY A 110 4.57 -0.40 11.34
C GLY A 110 5.71 0.53 10.92
N LEU A 111 6.92 0.29 11.43
CA LEU A 111 8.12 1.06 11.06
C LEU A 111 8.50 0.85 9.57
N PHE A 112 8.34 -0.38 9.06
CA PHE A 112 8.54 -0.67 7.66
C PHE A 112 7.52 0.06 6.78
N ALA A 113 6.24 0.07 7.16
CA ALA A 113 5.16 0.73 6.42
C ALA A 113 5.31 2.27 6.32
N ILE A 114 6.09 2.90 7.20
CA ILE A 114 6.46 4.32 7.09
C ILE A 114 7.75 4.57 6.32
N GLY A 115 8.41 3.51 5.81
CA GLY A 115 9.56 3.60 4.90
C GLY A 115 10.93 3.50 5.55
N MET A 116 11.04 3.14 6.84
CA MET A 116 12.34 2.96 7.50
C MET A 116 13.17 1.85 6.83
N SER A 117 14.48 2.00 6.82
CA SER A 117 15.39 0.94 6.38
C SER A 117 15.45 -0.19 7.41
N TYR A 118 15.89 -1.38 7.01
CA TYR A 118 16.05 -2.49 7.96
C TYR A 118 17.07 -2.17 9.05
N GLN A 119 18.11 -1.41 8.72
CA GLN A 119 19.11 -0.98 9.69
C GLN A 119 18.52 -0.01 10.70
N ASP A 120 17.74 1.00 10.25
CA ASP A 120 17.09 1.95 11.14
C ASP A 120 16.05 1.25 12.03
N ILE A 121 15.30 0.28 11.47
CA ILE A 121 14.35 -0.53 12.23
C ILE A 121 15.08 -1.34 13.31
N SER A 122 16.20 -2.00 12.98
CA SER A 122 17.01 -2.77 13.92
C SER A 122 17.50 -1.88 15.06
N GLN A 123 18.06 -0.73 14.73
CA GLN A 123 18.53 0.25 15.70
C GLN A 123 17.39 0.75 16.59
N HIS A 124 16.26 1.14 16.01
CA HIS A 124 15.11 1.65 16.75
C HIS A 124 14.51 0.61 17.71
N ILE A 125 14.41 -0.65 17.29
CA ILE A 125 13.96 -1.76 18.14
C ILE A 125 14.96 -2.00 19.29
N HIS A 126 16.27 -1.92 19.01
CA HIS A 126 17.29 -2.03 20.05
C HIS A 126 17.18 -0.89 21.08
N GLU A 127 17.07 0.36 20.62
CA GLU A 127 16.95 1.53 21.51
C GLU A 127 15.69 1.47 22.40
N MET A 128 14.56 1.03 21.86
CA MET A 128 13.30 0.99 22.60
C MET A 128 13.13 -0.22 23.51
N TYR A 129 13.66 -1.37 23.10
CA TYR A 129 13.36 -2.65 23.75
C TYR A 129 14.62 -3.42 24.18
N GLY A 130 15.83 -2.93 23.88
CA GLY A 130 17.09 -3.64 24.15
C GLY A 130 17.22 -4.97 23.37
N ILE A 131 16.52 -5.13 22.25
CA ILE A 131 16.45 -6.37 21.48
C ILE A 131 17.17 -6.21 20.16
N ASP A 132 18.18 -7.06 19.92
CA ASP A 132 18.84 -7.13 18.63
C ASP A 132 18.00 -7.94 17.62
N VAL A 133 17.63 -7.30 16.50
CA VAL A 133 16.88 -7.92 15.41
C VAL A 133 17.70 -7.82 14.14
N SER A 134 18.12 -8.96 13.58
CA SER A 134 18.89 -8.97 12.34
C SER A 134 18.06 -8.49 11.13
N ASN A 135 18.75 -7.95 10.10
CA ASN A 135 18.11 -7.58 8.83
C ASN A 135 17.38 -8.77 8.18
N ALA A 136 17.92 -9.99 8.29
CA ALA A 136 17.29 -11.21 7.81
C ALA A 136 15.95 -11.47 8.53
N THR A 137 15.92 -11.28 9.85
CA THR A 137 14.71 -11.43 10.66
C THR A 137 13.66 -10.38 10.26
N ILE A 138 14.08 -9.11 10.11
CA ILE A 138 13.17 -8.03 9.66
C ILE A 138 12.63 -8.33 8.26
N SER A 139 13.46 -8.83 7.34
CA SER A 139 13.01 -9.26 6.01
C SER A 139 11.95 -10.35 6.10
N GLY A 140 12.17 -11.40 6.89
CA GLY A 140 11.21 -12.48 7.08
C GLY A 140 9.89 -12.00 7.71
N ILE A 141 9.94 -11.06 8.65
CA ILE A 141 8.72 -10.47 9.23
C ILE A 141 7.96 -9.66 8.17
N THR A 142 8.67 -8.81 7.41
CA THR A 142 8.04 -8.00 6.36
C THR A 142 7.55 -8.83 5.18
N ASP A 143 8.09 -10.03 4.96
CA ASP A 143 7.62 -10.96 3.93
C ASP A 143 6.24 -11.57 4.28
N LYS A 144 5.82 -11.53 5.55
CA LYS A 144 4.45 -11.92 5.96
C LYS A 144 3.36 -11.07 5.28
N VAL A 145 3.70 -9.90 4.78
CA VAL A 145 2.79 -9.02 4.01
C VAL A 145 2.53 -9.55 2.58
N ILE A 146 3.39 -10.40 2.03
CA ILE A 146 3.27 -10.86 0.63
C ILE A 146 1.99 -11.67 0.36
N PRO A 147 1.59 -12.62 1.21
CA PRO A 147 0.30 -13.32 1.03
C PRO A 147 -0.89 -12.36 1.05
N GLU A 148 -0.90 -11.39 1.96
CA GLU A 148 -1.95 -10.37 2.06
C GLU A 148 -1.99 -9.49 0.80
N LEU A 149 -0.81 -9.07 0.30
CA LEU A 149 -0.69 -8.35 -0.96
C LEU A 149 -1.30 -9.13 -2.13
N ARG A 150 -0.98 -10.43 -2.24
CA ARG A 150 -1.53 -11.28 -3.31
C ARG A 150 -3.05 -11.42 -3.22
N GLN A 151 -3.57 -11.66 -2.01
CA GLN A 151 -5.01 -11.71 -1.77
C GLN A 151 -5.67 -10.37 -2.13
N TRP A 152 -5.05 -9.25 -1.75
CA TRP A 152 -5.54 -7.92 -2.09
C TRP A 152 -5.52 -7.68 -3.61
N GLN A 153 -4.46 -8.10 -4.32
CA GLN A 153 -4.37 -7.97 -5.78
C GLN A 153 -5.42 -8.79 -6.54
N SER A 154 -5.83 -9.93 -5.99
CA SER A 154 -6.82 -10.84 -6.62
C SER A 154 -8.24 -10.67 -6.07
N ARG A 155 -8.47 -9.72 -5.15
CA ARG A 155 -9.80 -9.54 -4.55
C ARG A 155 -10.85 -9.14 -5.60
N PRO A 156 -12.12 -9.55 -5.44
CA PRO A 156 -13.23 -9.01 -6.21
C PRO A 156 -13.32 -7.49 -6.09
N LEU A 157 -13.76 -6.85 -7.15
CA LEU A 157 -13.96 -5.40 -7.24
C LEU A 157 -15.44 -5.10 -7.48
N ASP A 158 -15.83 -3.84 -7.23
CA ASP A 158 -17.17 -3.37 -7.55
C ASP A 158 -17.42 -3.42 -9.07
N ALA A 159 -18.64 -3.66 -9.45
CA ALA A 159 -19.01 -3.75 -10.87
C ALA A 159 -18.86 -2.42 -11.60
N ILE A 160 -19.05 -1.30 -10.91
CA ILE A 160 -19.03 0.04 -11.52
C ILE A 160 -18.15 0.98 -10.71
N TYR A 161 -17.25 1.68 -11.41
CA TYR A 161 -16.47 2.78 -10.86
C TYR A 161 -16.74 4.08 -11.62
N PRO A 162 -17.38 5.08 -10.99
CA PRO A 162 -17.68 6.36 -11.63
C PRO A 162 -16.44 7.11 -12.14
N ILE A 163 -15.33 7.07 -11.39
CA ILE A 163 -14.08 7.75 -11.79
C ILE A 163 -12.90 6.86 -11.43
N VAL A 164 -12.02 6.64 -12.42
CA VAL A 164 -10.77 5.89 -12.24
C VAL A 164 -9.59 6.73 -12.71
N TRP A 165 -8.52 6.80 -11.94
CA TRP A 165 -7.23 7.40 -12.33
C TRP A 165 -6.20 6.29 -12.53
N LEU A 166 -5.59 6.29 -13.69
CA LEU A 166 -4.55 5.34 -14.09
C LEU A 166 -3.25 6.12 -14.36
N ASP A 167 -2.21 5.78 -13.62
CA ASP A 167 -0.91 6.47 -13.71
C ASP A 167 0.22 5.51 -13.34
N ALA A 168 1.44 5.78 -13.79
CA ALA A 168 2.61 4.96 -13.49
C ALA A 168 3.74 5.78 -12.86
N ILE A 169 4.49 5.12 -11.97
CA ILE A 169 5.69 5.67 -11.36
C ILE A 169 6.84 4.69 -11.49
N HIS A 170 8.05 5.18 -11.79
CA HIS A 170 9.21 4.34 -12.05
C HIS A 170 10.12 4.18 -10.85
N TYR A 171 10.62 2.95 -10.66
CA TYR A 171 11.60 2.59 -9.63
C TYR A 171 12.72 1.73 -10.20
N LYS A 172 13.90 1.83 -9.60
CA LYS A 172 15.02 0.94 -9.90
C LYS A 172 14.87 -0.36 -9.13
N VAL A 173 14.77 -1.48 -9.84
CA VAL A 173 14.66 -2.82 -9.27
C VAL A 173 15.78 -3.69 -9.83
N ARG A 174 16.40 -4.49 -8.98
CA ARG A 174 17.46 -5.43 -9.38
C ARG A 174 16.84 -6.61 -10.10
N ASN A 175 17.26 -6.84 -11.33
CA ASN A 175 16.90 -8.04 -12.08
C ASN A 175 17.62 -9.26 -11.48
N LYS A 176 16.90 -10.37 -11.24
CA LYS A 176 17.45 -11.57 -10.58
C LYS A 176 18.49 -12.28 -11.44
N ASP A 177 18.29 -12.29 -12.76
CA ASP A 177 19.13 -13.06 -13.69
C ASP A 177 20.44 -12.36 -14.01
N THR A 178 20.36 -11.03 -14.23
CA THR A 178 21.52 -10.23 -14.63
C THR A 178 22.21 -9.54 -13.46
N GLY A 179 21.58 -9.44 -12.30
CA GLY A 179 22.07 -8.70 -11.15
C GLY A 179 22.05 -7.16 -11.32
N LEU A 180 21.68 -6.65 -12.49
CA LEU A 180 21.67 -5.23 -12.83
C LEU A 180 20.37 -4.55 -12.39
N TYR A 181 20.44 -3.26 -12.05
CA TYR A 181 19.28 -2.46 -11.77
C TYR A 181 18.63 -1.97 -13.06
N ARG A 182 17.34 -2.19 -13.22
CA ARG A 182 16.51 -1.70 -14.31
C ARG A 182 15.40 -0.80 -13.78
N ASN A 183 14.96 0.14 -14.58
CA ASN A 183 13.75 0.89 -14.27
C ASN A 183 12.53 -0.01 -14.52
N GLN A 184 11.65 -0.09 -13.53
CA GLN A 184 10.35 -0.74 -13.65
C GLN A 184 9.24 0.25 -13.38
N ALA A 185 8.18 0.18 -14.18
CA ALA A 185 6.98 0.95 -13.99
C ALA A 185 6.07 0.27 -12.96
N VAL A 186 5.64 1.03 -11.96
CA VAL A 186 4.59 0.65 -11.02
C VAL A 186 3.30 1.30 -11.46
N TYR A 187 2.38 0.50 -11.99
CA TYR A 187 1.06 0.93 -12.42
C TYR A 187 0.15 1.03 -11.21
N THR A 188 -0.42 2.20 -11.02
CA THR A 188 -1.27 2.54 -9.89
C THR A 188 -2.66 2.89 -10.39
N ILE A 189 -3.67 2.14 -9.97
CA ILE A 189 -5.06 2.36 -10.33
C ILE A 189 -5.83 2.77 -9.07
N LEU A 190 -6.20 4.04 -9.03
CA LEU A 190 -7.03 4.61 -7.98
C LEU A 190 -8.44 4.84 -8.52
N ALA A 191 -9.45 4.44 -7.79
CA ALA A 191 -10.85 4.61 -8.14
C ALA A 191 -11.63 5.38 -7.07
N VAL A 192 -12.80 5.87 -7.45
CA VAL A 192 -13.86 6.27 -6.53
C VAL A 192 -15.02 5.33 -6.74
N ASN A 193 -15.49 4.71 -5.67
CA ASN A 193 -16.67 3.86 -5.72
C ASN A 193 -17.98 4.68 -5.78
N THR A 194 -19.10 4.02 -5.90
CA THR A 194 -20.41 4.68 -6.02
C THR A 194 -20.82 5.47 -4.78
N GLU A 195 -20.25 5.16 -3.62
CA GLU A 195 -20.43 5.91 -2.38
C GLU A 195 -19.51 7.13 -2.25
N GLY A 196 -18.57 7.31 -3.19
CA GLY A 196 -17.62 8.44 -3.21
C GLY A 196 -16.32 8.21 -2.48
N HIS A 197 -16.09 7.00 -1.98
CA HIS A 197 -14.84 6.69 -1.29
C HIS A 197 -13.73 6.34 -2.28
N LYS A 198 -12.54 6.84 -1.98
CA LYS A 198 -11.34 6.50 -2.76
C LYS A 198 -10.86 5.11 -2.40
N GLU A 199 -10.52 4.35 -3.41
CA GLU A 199 -9.99 3.01 -3.27
C GLU A 199 -8.83 2.77 -4.24
N LEU A 200 -7.73 2.19 -3.76
CA LEU A 200 -6.70 1.67 -4.64
C LEU A 200 -7.13 0.28 -5.11
N ILE A 201 -7.46 0.15 -6.39
CA ILE A 201 -7.99 -1.10 -6.97
C ILE A 201 -6.93 -1.93 -7.69
N GLY A 202 -5.75 -1.35 -7.98
CA GLY A 202 -4.66 -2.07 -8.63
C GLY A 202 -3.28 -1.49 -8.35
N LEU A 203 -2.31 -2.40 -8.25
CA LEU A 203 -0.88 -2.11 -8.16
C LEU A 203 -0.13 -3.22 -8.92
N TYR A 204 0.47 -2.87 -10.06
CA TYR A 204 1.14 -3.84 -10.96
C TYR A 204 2.55 -3.36 -11.28
N LEU A 205 3.39 -4.29 -11.73
CA LEU A 205 4.78 -4.04 -12.10
C LEU A 205 5.04 -4.49 -13.54
N SER A 206 5.78 -3.66 -14.30
CA SER A 206 6.31 -4.04 -15.60
C SER A 206 7.66 -3.39 -15.87
N GLU A 207 8.49 -4.04 -16.68
CA GLU A 207 9.77 -3.48 -17.13
C GLU A 207 9.59 -2.29 -18.08
N SER A 208 8.46 -2.17 -18.75
CA SER A 208 8.16 -1.09 -19.69
C SER A 208 6.74 -0.56 -19.51
N GLU A 209 6.59 0.74 -19.61
CA GLU A 209 5.30 1.39 -19.73
C GLU A 209 4.87 1.36 -21.19
N GLY A 210 3.74 0.67 -21.47
CA GLY A 210 3.23 0.54 -22.83
C GLY A 210 1.76 0.17 -22.88
N ALA A 211 1.10 0.53 -23.98
CA ALA A 211 -0.32 0.28 -24.19
C ALA A 211 -0.71 -1.21 -24.07
N ALA A 212 0.16 -2.12 -24.53
CA ALA A 212 -0.09 -3.57 -24.42
C ALA A 212 -0.15 -4.03 -22.96
N TYR A 213 0.67 -3.46 -22.08
CA TYR A 213 0.61 -3.81 -20.66
C TYR A 213 -0.62 -3.21 -19.98
N TRP A 214 -1.02 -1.99 -20.36
CA TRP A 214 -2.27 -1.40 -19.88
C TRP A 214 -3.48 -2.24 -20.25
N LEU A 215 -3.48 -2.84 -21.45
CA LEU A 215 -4.54 -3.78 -21.84
C LEU A 215 -4.63 -4.97 -20.86
N ASN A 216 -3.50 -5.54 -20.47
CA ASN A 216 -3.47 -6.63 -19.47
C ASN A 216 -4.00 -6.16 -18.10
N VAL A 217 -3.63 -4.95 -17.66
CA VAL A 217 -4.12 -4.36 -16.40
C VAL A 217 -5.64 -4.17 -16.44
N LEU A 218 -6.17 -3.61 -17.51
CA LEU A 218 -7.61 -3.39 -17.69
C LEU A 218 -8.38 -4.71 -17.77
N THR A 219 -7.83 -5.72 -18.45
CA THR A 219 -8.38 -7.07 -18.51
C THR A 219 -8.43 -7.72 -17.13
N ASP A 220 -7.39 -7.52 -16.30
CA ASP A 220 -7.39 -8.03 -14.92
C ASP A 220 -8.48 -7.34 -14.08
N LEU A 221 -8.67 -6.03 -14.20
CA LEU A 221 -9.77 -5.34 -13.52
C LEU A 221 -11.13 -5.92 -13.91
N ASN A 222 -11.34 -6.17 -15.21
CA ASN A 222 -12.57 -6.79 -15.70
C ASN A 222 -12.76 -8.22 -15.15
N ASN A 223 -11.72 -9.05 -15.15
CA ASN A 223 -11.75 -10.40 -14.58
C ASN A 223 -12.04 -10.41 -13.08
N ARG A 224 -11.70 -9.34 -12.38
CA ARG A 224 -11.98 -9.16 -10.95
C ARG A 224 -13.35 -8.57 -10.65
N GLY A 225 -14.18 -8.35 -11.68
CA GLY A 225 -15.57 -7.96 -11.55
C GLY A 225 -15.94 -6.58 -12.05
N VAL A 226 -14.97 -5.73 -12.44
CA VAL A 226 -15.29 -4.41 -13.00
C VAL A 226 -15.96 -4.59 -14.35
N GLN A 227 -17.21 -4.18 -14.47
CA GLN A 227 -17.99 -4.24 -15.69
C GLN A 227 -18.03 -2.90 -16.42
N ASP A 228 -17.97 -1.80 -15.66
CA ASP A 228 -18.07 -0.47 -16.21
C ASP A 228 -17.22 0.58 -15.47
N ILE A 229 -16.66 1.50 -16.25
CA ILE A 229 -15.96 2.69 -15.78
C ILE A 229 -16.53 3.88 -16.53
N LEU A 230 -17.12 4.87 -15.83
CA LEU A 230 -17.72 6.01 -16.53
C LEU A 230 -16.65 6.93 -17.09
N ILE A 231 -15.68 7.35 -16.27
CA ILE A 231 -14.62 8.27 -16.67
C ILE A 231 -13.25 7.71 -16.24
N ALA A 232 -12.35 7.53 -17.20
CA ALA A 232 -10.96 7.15 -16.95
C ALA A 232 -10.03 8.37 -17.15
N CYS A 233 -9.38 8.79 -16.07
CA CYS A 233 -8.39 9.87 -16.09
C CYS A 233 -7.00 9.27 -16.29
N VAL A 234 -6.33 9.58 -17.39
CA VAL A 234 -5.06 8.97 -17.81
C VAL A 234 -4.01 10.04 -18.12
N ASP A 235 -2.74 9.63 -18.16
CA ASP A 235 -1.71 10.44 -18.81
C ASP A 235 -1.81 10.34 -20.34
N GLY A 236 -1.00 11.13 -21.04
CA GLY A 236 -1.02 11.18 -22.51
C GLY A 236 -0.26 10.04 -23.18
N LEU A 237 -0.20 8.84 -22.62
CA LEU A 237 0.47 7.70 -23.21
C LEU A 237 -0.24 7.25 -24.49
N LYS A 238 0.52 7.15 -25.59
CA LYS A 238 -0.01 6.72 -26.89
C LYS A 238 -0.56 5.29 -26.83
N GLY A 239 -1.74 5.08 -27.37
CA GLY A 239 -2.44 3.78 -27.41
C GLY A 239 -3.20 3.44 -26.14
N PHE A 240 -3.22 4.33 -25.15
CA PHE A 240 -3.96 4.09 -23.89
C PHE A 240 -5.48 4.22 -24.08
N PRO A 241 -6.01 5.24 -24.78
CA PRO A 241 -7.43 5.31 -25.08
C PRO A 241 -7.94 4.07 -25.81
N GLU A 242 -7.16 3.55 -26.77
CA GLU A 242 -7.50 2.35 -27.53
C GLU A 242 -7.52 1.10 -26.62
N ALA A 243 -6.59 0.99 -25.69
CA ALA A 243 -6.57 -0.10 -24.71
C ALA A 243 -7.80 -0.05 -23.78
N ILE A 244 -8.22 1.15 -23.34
CA ILE A 244 -9.44 1.34 -22.56
C ILE A 244 -10.68 0.94 -23.37
N ALA A 245 -10.81 1.44 -24.59
CA ALA A 245 -11.96 1.15 -25.45
C ALA A 245 -12.08 -0.34 -25.80
N ALA A 246 -10.97 -1.08 -25.83
CA ALA A 246 -10.99 -2.52 -26.07
C ALA A 246 -11.60 -3.35 -24.93
N VAL A 247 -11.54 -2.87 -23.69
CA VAL A 247 -12.06 -3.59 -22.50
C VAL A 247 -13.31 -2.93 -21.95
N PHE A 248 -13.34 -1.60 -21.94
CA PHE A 248 -14.45 -0.76 -21.45
C PHE A 248 -14.85 0.23 -22.53
N PRO A 249 -15.61 -0.19 -23.56
CA PRO A 249 -15.88 0.60 -24.77
C PRO A 249 -16.65 1.89 -24.50
N ASP A 250 -17.48 1.91 -23.47
CA ASP A 250 -18.33 3.06 -23.13
C ASP A 250 -17.65 4.03 -22.15
N THR A 251 -16.39 3.78 -21.80
CA THR A 251 -15.62 4.64 -20.89
C THR A 251 -15.20 5.93 -21.58
N GLU A 252 -15.47 7.05 -20.95
CA GLU A 252 -14.94 8.32 -21.39
C GLU A 252 -13.52 8.56 -20.90
N VAL A 253 -12.62 8.85 -21.84
CA VAL A 253 -11.21 9.07 -21.52
C VAL A 253 -10.94 10.56 -21.36
N GLN A 254 -10.43 10.95 -20.20
CA GLN A 254 -9.95 12.28 -19.89
C GLN A 254 -8.42 12.27 -19.75
N HIS A 255 -7.72 12.95 -20.65
CA HIS A 255 -6.29 13.17 -20.48
C HIS A 255 -6.00 14.18 -19.38
N CYS A 256 -4.99 13.87 -18.57
CA CYS A 256 -4.56 14.73 -17.48
C CYS A 256 -3.96 16.04 -17.98
N VAL A 257 -4.64 17.14 -17.73
CA VAL A 257 -4.18 18.48 -18.11
C VAL A 257 -2.85 18.84 -17.45
N ILE A 258 -2.62 18.39 -16.20
CA ILE A 258 -1.36 18.67 -15.48
C ILE A 258 -0.19 17.95 -16.12
N HIS A 259 -0.36 16.70 -16.58
CA HIS A 259 0.68 15.99 -17.32
C HIS A 259 0.97 16.67 -18.65
N GLN A 260 -0.03 17.12 -19.39
CA GLN A 260 0.13 17.88 -20.62
C GLN A 260 0.92 19.20 -20.37
N ILE A 261 0.59 19.93 -19.31
CA ILE A 261 1.33 21.14 -18.91
C ILE A 261 2.80 20.81 -18.60
N ARG A 262 3.07 19.80 -17.79
CA ARG A 262 4.44 19.40 -17.44
C ARG A 262 5.24 18.98 -18.67
N ASN A 263 4.64 18.24 -19.58
CA ASN A 263 5.26 17.88 -20.85
C ASN A 263 5.56 19.11 -21.70
N SER A 264 4.64 20.06 -21.79
CA SER A 264 4.84 21.32 -22.51
C SER A 264 6.06 22.08 -21.99
N LEU A 265 6.19 22.21 -20.66
CA LEU A 265 7.30 22.93 -20.02
C LEU A 265 8.68 22.31 -20.25
N ARG A 266 8.77 21.03 -20.64
CA ARG A 266 10.06 20.41 -21.02
C ARG A 266 10.60 20.95 -22.34
N TYR A 267 9.74 21.46 -23.20
CA TYR A 267 10.08 22.00 -24.51
C TYR A 267 10.09 23.52 -24.56
N VAL A 268 9.55 24.18 -23.50
CA VAL A 268 9.57 25.64 -23.37
C VAL A 268 10.84 26.05 -22.62
N GLY A 269 11.57 27.04 -23.13
CA GLY A 269 12.77 27.55 -22.49
C GLY A 269 12.44 28.16 -21.11
N SER A 270 13.27 27.90 -20.09
CA SER A 270 13.02 28.28 -18.70
C SER A 270 12.71 29.77 -18.51
N LYS A 271 13.34 30.65 -19.31
CA LYS A 271 13.08 32.10 -19.32
C LYS A 271 11.63 32.46 -19.68
N HIS A 272 10.96 31.60 -20.44
CA HIS A 272 9.59 31.82 -20.91
C HIS A 272 8.52 31.09 -20.06
N HIS A 273 8.91 30.20 -19.13
CA HIS A 273 7.95 29.40 -18.34
C HIS A 273 6.86 30.26 -17.72
N LYS A 274 7.20 31.37 -17.06
CA LYS A 274 6.23 32.24 -16.38
C LYS A 274 5.23 32.85 -17.36
N ALA A 275 5.71 33.39 -18.49
CA ALA A 275 4.88 34.02 -19.51
C ALA A 275 4.00 33.00 -20.23
N PHE A 276 4.62 31.88 -20.66
CA PHE A 276 3.89 30.79 -21.30
C PHE A 276 2.79 30.22 -20.42
N MET A 277 3.04 30.00 -19.13
CA MET A 277 2.03 29.53 -18.18
C MET A 277 0.91 30.52 -17.94
N ALA A 278 1.18 31.82 -17.99
CA ALA A 278 0.15 32.85 -17.89
C ALA A 278 -0.81 32.81 -19.07
N ASP A 279 -0.26 32.65 -20.31
CA ASP A 279 -1.05 32.56 -21.53
C ASP A 279 -1.74 31.19 -21.70
N LEU A 280 -1.14 30.10 -21.18
CA LEU A 280 -1.73 28.77 -21.23
C LEU A 280 -2.91 28.62 -20.22
N LYS A 281 -2.89 29.35 -19.12
CA LYS A 281 -3.90 29.25 -18.05
C LYS A 281 -5.33 29.46 -18.53
N PRO A 282 -5.67 30.46 -19.39
CA PRO A 282 -7.00 30.60 -19.97
C PRO A 282 -7.48 29.37 -20.73
N VAL A 283 -6.60 28.64 -21.44
CA VAL A 283 -6.95 27.45 -22.21
C VAL A 283 -7.62 26.39 -21.36
N TYR A 284 -7.04 26.08 -20.21
CA TYR A 284 -7.52 24.97 -19.37
C TYR A 284 -8.40 25.42 -18.18
N ARG A 285 -8.56 26.73 -17.95
CA ARG A 285 -9.43 27.28 -16.91
C ARG A 285 -10.65 28.01 -17.45
N ALA A 286 -10.90 27.94 -18.75
CA ALA A 286 -12.06 28.55 -19.37
C ALA A 286 -13.37 28.03 -18.75
N ALA A 287 -14.40 28.88 -18.79
CA ALA A 287 -15.73 28.49 -18.35
C ALA A 287 -16.41 27.54 -19.32
N THR A 288 -16.13 27.68 -20.63
CA THR A 288 -16.74 26.91 -21.72
C THR A 288 -15.66 26.38 -22.68
N LEU A 289 -16.01 25.37 -23.45
CA LEU A 289 -15.16 24.83 -24.50
C LEU A 289 -14.79 25.90 -25.54
N THR A 290 -15.75 26.68 -26.00
CA THR A 290 -15.52 27.74 -26.99
C THR A 290 -14.50 28.78 -26.51
N LEU A 291 -14.56 29.19 -25.22
CA LEU A 291 -13.56 30.10 -24.67
C LEU A 291 -12.19 29.44 -24.54
N ALA A 292 -12.14 28.14 -24.25
CA ALA A 292 -10.90 27.38 -24.20
C ALA A 292 -10.22 27.27 -25.57
N GLU A 293 -11.01 27.05 -26.61
CA GLU A 293 -10.55 26.96 -28.01
C GLU A 293 -10.03 28.31 -28.49
N ALA A 294 -10.76 29.40 -28.23
CA ALA A 294 -10.27 30.74 -28.54
C ALA A 294 -8.95 31.06 -27.83
N ALA A 295 -8.82 30.69 -26.53
CA ALA A 295 -7.57 30.88 -25.81
C ALA A 295 -6.44 29.99 -26.36
N LEU A 296 -6.73 28.80 -26.87
CA LEU A 296 -5.75 27.94 -27.54
C LEU A 296 -5.28 28.54 -28.89
N ASP A 297 -6.19 29.18 -29.65
CA ASP A 297 -5.87 29.88 -30.88
C ASP A 297 -4.94 31.11 -30.58
N GLU A 298 -5.25 31.88 -29.54
CA GLU A 298 -4.38 32.99 -29.10
C GLU A 298 -2.99 32.47 -28.65
N LEU A 299 -2.94 31.34 -27.93
CA LEU A 299 -1.69 30.72 -27.52
C LEU A 299 -0.86 30.30 -28.72
N GLU A 300 -1.48 29.72 -29.77
CA GLU A 300 -0.83 29.34 -31.02
C GLU A 300 -0.28 30.55 -31.78
N VAL A 301 -1.06 31.60 -31.93
CA VAL A 301 -0.61 32.86 -32.56
C VAL A 301 0.62 33.41 -31.84
N LYS A 302 0.66 33.38 -30.52
CA LYS A 302 1.74 33.98 -29.75
C LYS A 302 2.99 33.12 -29.66
N TRP A 303 2.84 31.80 -29.56
CA TRP A 303 3.91 30.87 -29.22
C TRP A 303 4.18 29.80 -30.28
N GLY A 304 3.36 29.72 -31.36
CA GLY A 304 3.41 28.67 -32.35
C GLY A 304 4.74 28.60 -33.10
N ASP A 305 5.25 29.77 -33.52
CA ASP A 305 6.55 29.85 -34.21
C ASP A 305 7.71 29.43 -33.32
N GLN A 306 7.64 29.78 -32.03
CA GLN A 306 8.74 29.52 -31.09
C GLN A 306 8.69 28.12 -30.49
N TYR A 307 7.49 27.57 -30.29
CA TYR A 307 7.28 26.25 -29.66
C TYR A 307 6.27 25.40 -30.43
N PRO A 308 6.49 25.12 -31.73
CA PRO A 308 5.53 24.44 -32.59
C PRO A 308 5.17 23.02 -32.09
N LEU A 309 6.14 22.31 -31.50
CA LEU A 309 5.89 20.97 -30.93
C LEU A 309 4.91 20.98 -29.77
N VAL A 310 4.97 22.04 -28.95
CA VAL A 310 4.06 22.18 -27.80
C VAL A 310 2.65 22.43 -28.29
N ILE A 311 2.47 23.38 -29.21
CA ILE A 311 1.15 23.70 -29.78
C ILE A 311 0.56 22.49 -30.50
N LYS A 312 1.36 21.83 -31.35
CA LYS A 312 0.93 20.59 -32.03
C LYS A 312 0.47 19.51 -31.03
N SER A 313 1.19 19.36 -29.90
CA SER A 313 0.81 18.41 -28.85
C SER A 313 -0.55 18.76 -28.24
N TRP A 314 -0.82 20.04 -27.94
CA TRP A 314 -2.11 20.49 -27.43
C TRP A 314 -3.23 20.25 -28.43
N ARG A 315 -3.01 20.57 -29.72
CA ARG A 315 -4.01 20.34 -30.80
C ARG A 315 -4.33 18.85 -30.96
N ASN A 316 -3.30 18.02 -31.05
CA ASN A 316 -3.49 16.58 -31.27
C ASN A 316 -4.23 15.90 -30.10
N ASN A 317 -3.98 16.34 -28.88
CA ASN A 317 -4.60 15.77 -27.69
C ASN A 317 -5.89 16.50 -27.26
N TRP A 318 -6.26 17.57 -27.99
CA TRP A 318 -7.38 18.43 -27.62
C TRP A 318 -8.70 17.70 -27.39
N PRO A 319 -9.12 16.73 -28.23
CA PRO A 319 -10.38 16.02 -28.03
C PRO A 319 -10.48 15.35 -26.64
N THR A 320 -9.39 14.74 -26.16
CA THR A 320 -9.34 14.07 -24.86
C THR A 320 -8.96 15.00 -23.71
N LEU A 321 -8.18 16.06 -23.99
CA LEU A 321 -7.87 17.09 -23.00
C LEU A 321 -9.09 17.94 -22.67
N SER A 322 -9.91 18.27 -23.66
CA SER A 322 -11.08 19.15 -23.51
C SER A 322 -12.36 18.41 -23.09
N ALA A 323 -12.31 17.08 -22.99
CA ALA A 323 -13.49 16.25 -22.67
C ALA A 323 -14.21 16.70 -21.39
N TYR A 324 -13.49 17.18 -20.38
CA TYR A 324 -14.09 17.63 -19.11
C TYR A 324 -14.97 18.88 -19.24
N PHE A 325 -14.86 19.67 -20.33
CA PHE A 325 -15.70 20.87 -20.51
C PHE A 325 -17.19 20.58 -20.65
N LYS A 326 -17.56 19.37 -21.07
CA LYS A 326 -18.95 18.93 -21.15
C LYS A 326 -19.63 18.71 -19.80
N TYR A 327 -18.84 18.57 -18.73
CA TYR A 327 -19.36 18.29 -17.40
C TYR A 327 -19.59 19.53 -16.55
N PRO A 328 -20.51 19.47 -15.59
CA PRO A 328 -20.68 20.48 -14.54
C PRO A 328 -19.44 20.65 -13.66
N ALA A 329 -19.37 21.76 -12.94
CA ALA A 329 -18.20 22.19 -12.18
C ALA A 329 -17.72 21.15 -11.14
N ASP A 330 -18.65 20.43 -10.50
CA ASP A 330 -18.29 19.44 -9.47
C ASP A 330 -17.59 18.22 -10.09
N ILE A 331 -18.11 17.69 -11.21
CA ILE A 331 -17.45 16.61 -11.96
C ILE A 331 -16.12 17.11 -12.51
N ARG A 332 -16.06 18.28 -13.14
CA ARG A 332 -14.81 18.86 -13.65
C ARG A 332 -13.73 18.91 -12.56
N LYS A 333 -14.09 19.35 -11.36
CA LYS A 333 -13.17 19.45 -10.23
C LYS A 333 -12.61 18.07 -9.83
N ALA A 334 -13.40 17.02 -9.93
CA ALA A 334 -12.98 15.67 -9.62
C ALA A 334 -12.01 15.10 -10.66
N ILE A 335 -12.26 15.33 -11.96
CA ILE A 335 -11.53 14.67 -13.07
C ILE A 335 -10.44 15.55 -13.71
N TYR A 336 -10.50 16.86 -13.52
CA TYR A 336 -9.58 17.83 -14.11
C TYR A 336 -8.10 17.54 -13.87
N THR A 337 -7.78 16.92 -12.73
CA THR A 337 -6.41 16.64 -12.34
C THR A 337 -6.26 15.19 -11.85
N THR A 338 -5.12 14.59 -12.13
CA THR A 338 -4.70 13.34 -11.49
C THR A 338 -4.17 13.55 -10.05
N ASN A 339 -4.50 14.68 -9.41
CA ASN A 339 -4.05 14.98 -8.05
C ASN A 339 -4.35 13.85 -7.05
N ALA A 340 -5.42 13.08 -7.29
CA ALA A 340 -5.79 11.95 -6.46
C ALA A 340 -4.71 10.85 -6.50
N VAL A 341 -4.35 10.36 -7.70
CA VAL A 341 -3.30 9.33 -7.86
C VAL A 341 -1.89 9.92 -7.64
N GLU A 342 -1.66 11.18 -7.96
CA GLU A 342 -0.41 11.87 -7.61
C GLU A 342 -0.19 11.95 -6.09
N ALA A 343 -1.26 12.07 -5.29
CA ALA A 343 -1.15 12.01 -3.84
C ALA A 343 -0.69 10.62 -3.37
N VAL A 344 -1.14 9.54 -4.01
CA VAL A 344 -0.64 8.18 -3.79
C VAL A 344 0.84 8.09 -4.16
N HIS A 345 1.23 8.57 -5.35
CA HIS A 345 2.63 8.60 -5.79
C HIS A 345 3.52 9.45 -4.86
N ARG A 346 2.99 10.52 -4.27
CA ARG A 346 3.70 11.31 -3.25
C ARG A 346 3.98 10.51 -1.99
N GLN A 347 3.00 9.69 -1.54
CA GLN A 347 3.24 8.74 -0.45
C GLN A 347 4.30 7.72 -0.83
N PHE A 348 4.23 7.13 -2.02
CA PHE A 348 5.25 6.20 -2.49
C PHE A 348 6.65 6.82 -2.52
N ARG A 349 6.79 8.05 -3.05
CA ARG A 349 8.08 8.78 -3.03
C ARG A 349 8.58 9.04 -1.62
N LYS A 350 7.68 9.34 -0.66
CA LYS A 350 8.06 9.51 0.75
C LYS A 350 8.64 8.24 1.34
N LEU A 351 8.01 7.08 1.08
CA LEU A 351 8.47 5.77 1.56
C LEU A 351 9.79 5.33 0.95
N THR A 352 10.07 5.76 -0.27
CA THR A 352 11.22 5.31 -1.07
C THR A 352 12.34 6.34 -1.15
N LYS A 353 12.20 7.51 -0.52
CA LYS A 353 13.13 8.65 -0.64
C LYS A 353 14.59 8.30 -0.31
N THR A 354 14.80 7.44 0.68
CA THR A 354 16.14 7.01 1.14
C THR A 354 16.67 5.78 0.41
N LYS A 355 15.91 5.21 -0.55
CA LYS A 355 16.24 3.95 -1.21
C LYS A 355 16.71 4.24 -2.65
N GLY A 356 17.98 3.94 -2.95
CA GLY A 356 18.53 4.07 -4.31
C GLY A 356 17.97 3.05 -5.31
N GLY A 357 17.43 1.93 -4.83
CA GLY A 357 16.82 0.85 -5.60
C GLY A 357 16.38 -0.30 -4.72
N PHE A 358 15.66 -1.24 -5.31
CA PHE A 358 15.08 -2.40 -4.62
C PHE A 358 15.77 -3.68 -5.05
N SER A 359 16.02 -4.59 -4.11
CA SER A 359 16.69 -5.87 -4.35
C SER A 359 15.84 -6.85 -5.17
N SER A 360 14.52 -6.66 -5.19
CA SER A 360 13.57 -7.46 -5.96
C SER A 360 12.22 -6.75 -6.12
N GLU A 361 11.39 -7.23 -7.03
CA GLU A 361 10.00 -6.77 -7.23
C GLU A 361 9.18 -6.93 -5.96
N ASN A 362 9.27 -8.08 -5.29
CA ASN A 362 8.58 -8.31 -4.02
C ASN A 362 9.01 -7.31 -2.93
N ALA A 363 10.31 -6.93 -2.90
CA ALA A 363 10.80 -5.94 -1.94
C ALA A 363 10.20 -4.54 -2.18
N LEU A 364 9.97 -4.17 -3.45
CA LEU A 364 9.28 -2.95 -3.82
C LEU A 364 7.78 -3.04 -3.49
N LEU A 365 7.10 -4.05 -4.01
CA LEU A 365 5.64 -4.19 -3.87
C LEU A 365 5.20 -4.29 -2.41
N LYS A 366 5.89 -5.07 -1.56
CA LYS A 366 5.53 -5.19 -0.15
C LYS A 366 5.63 -3.85 0.61
N LEU A 367 6.63 -3.01 0.26
CA LEU A 367 6.76 -1.69 0.86
C LEU A 367 5.64 -0.74 0.41
N LEU A 368 5.37 -0.70 -0.90
CA LEU A 368 4.33 0.15 -1.45
C LEU A 368 2.95 -0.26 -0.91
N TYR A 369 2.66 -1.56 -0.88
CA TYR A 369 1.42 -2.09 -0.33
C TYR A 369 1.27 -1.76 1.16
N ALA A 370 2.25 -2.09 2.00
CA ALA A 370 2.20 -1.79 3.43
C ALA A 370 1.98 -0.30 3.70
N GLY A 371 2.70 0.57 2.96
CA GLY A 371 2.60 2.01 3.11
C GLY A 371 1.26 2.57 2.63
N ILE A 372 0.69 2.04 1.53
CA ILE A 372 -0.60 2.52 1.04
C ILE A 372 -1.76 2.01 1.92
N MET A 373 -1.70 0.78 2.44
CA MET A 373 -2.69 0.28 3.38
C MET A 373 -2.75 1.15 4.64
N GLN A 374 -1.60 1.55 5.17
CA GLN A 374 -1.54 2.49 6.29
C GLN A 374 -2.07 3.89 5.93
N ALA A 375 -1.82 4.37 4.72
CA ALA A 375 -2.31 5.67 4.28
C ALA A 375 -3.82 5.65 3.98
N SER A 376 -4.31 4.60 3.33
CA SER A 376 -5.72 4.44 2.93
C SER A 376 -6.66 4.23 4.12
N SER A 377 -6.17 3.74 5.26
CA SER A 377 -6.97 3.66 6.49
C SER A 377 -7.53 5.02 6.95
N ARG A 378 -6.97 6.12 6.42
CA ARG A 378 -7.43 7.50 6.68
C ARG A 378 -8.41 8.03 5.63
N TRP A 379 -8.69 7.26 4.57
CA TRP A 379 -9.62 7.66 3.50
C TRP A 379 -11.06 7.29 3.88
N THR A 380 -11.52 7.80 5.01
CA THR A 380 -12.81 7.44 5.61
C THR A 380 -13.96 8.32 5.13
N MET A 381 -13.65 9.41 4.43
CA MET A 381 -14.66 10.36 3.95
C MET A 381 -14.79 10.29 2.43
N PRO A 382 -16.01 10.38 1.91
CA PRO A 382 -16.22 10.53 0.47
C PRO A 382 -15.58 11.83 -0.05
N ILE A 383 -15.34 11.90 -1.34
CA ILE A 383 -14.87 13.14 -1.97
C ILE A 383 -15.92 14.25 -1.80
N ALA A 384 -15.44 15.48 -1.71
CA ALA A 384 -16.32 16.62 -1.45
C ALA A 384 -17.45 16.74 -2.50
N ASN A 385 -18.66 17.04 -2.04
CA ASN A 385 -19.86 17.17 -2.87
C ASN A 385 -20.25 15.91 -3.64
N TRP A 386 -19.91 14.73 -3.13
CA TRP A 386 -20.13 13.48 -3.87
C TRP A 386 -21.58 13.24 -4.25
N GLY A 387 -22.55 13.44 -3.35
CA GLY A 387 -23.97 13.29 -3.67
C GLY A 387 -24.43 14.12 -4.86
N LYS A 388 -23.92 15.35 -5.01
CA LYS A 388 -24.18 16.19 -6.17
C LYS A 388 -23.44 15.69 -7.41
N THR A 389 -22.20 15.23 -7.25
CA THR A 389 -21.38 14.71 -8.34
C THR A 389 -21.98 13.44 -8.93
N ILE A 390 -22.40 12.48 -8.11
CA ILE A 390 -22.97 11.21 -8.60
C ILE A 390 -24.33 11.44 -9.27
N SER A 391 -25.16 12.35 -8.73
CA SER A 391 -26.42 12.75 -9.39
C SER A 391 -26.20 13.39 -10.76
N GLN A 392 -25.16 14.19 -10.90
CA GLN A 392 -24.79 14.77 -12.19
C GLN A 392 -24.24 13.72 -13.16
N LEU A 393 -23.45 12.74 -12.64
CA LEU A 393 -22.97 11.62 -13.43
C LEU A 393 -24.12 10.74 -13.94
N SER A 394 -25.14 10.48 -13.11
CA SER A 394 -26.30 9.68 -13.55
C SER A 394 -27.09 10.32 -14.69
N ILE A 395 -27.13 11.65 -14.72
CA ILE A 395 -27.76 12.38 -15.85
C ILE A 395 -26.89 12.26 -17.12
N HIS A 396 -25.57 12.37 -17.01
CA HIS A 396 -24.67 12.30 -18.17
C HIS A 396 -24.46 10.88 -18.71
N PHE A 397 -24.59 9.89 -17.84
CA PHE A 397 -24.40 8.47 -18.13
C PHE A 397 -25.69 7.71 -17.85
N GLU A 398 -26.78 8.14 -18.51
CA GLU A 398 -28.13 7.60 -18.33
C GLU A 398 -28.13 6.07 -18.44
N GLY A 399 -28.79 5.40 -17.50
CA GLY A 399 -28.92 3.95 -17.43
C GLY A 399 -27.72 3.19 -16.87
N ARG A 400 -26.53 3.83 -16.77
CA ARG A 400 -25.29 3.15 -16.34
C ARG A 400 -25.11 3.11 -14.83
N LEU A 401 -25.84 3.89 -14.08
CA LEU A 401 -25.87 3.90 -12.60
C LEU A 401 -27.20 3.40 -12.02
N ASP A 402 -28.11 2.90 -12.88
CA ASP A 402 -29.40 2.38 -12.44
C ASP A 402 -29.23 1.14 -11.57
N GLY A 403 -30.01 1.04 -10.49
CA GLY A 403 -29.92 -0.03 -9.50
C GLY A 403 -28.83 0.15 -8.42
N ILE A 404 -27.96 1.17 -8.55
CA ILE A 404 -26.98 1.53 -7.51
C ILE A 404 -27.46 2.74 -6.69
N MET A 405 -28.33 3.57 -7.29
CA MET A 405 -28.94 4.73 -6.66
C MET A 405 -30.38 4.42 -6.23
N GLU A 406 -30.61 3.32 -5.51
CA GLU A 406 -31.85 3.20 -4.74
C GLU A 406 -31.83 4.22 -3.60
N ILE A 407 -32.55 5.32 -3.83
CA ILE A 407 -32.81 6.39 -2.85
C ILE A 407 -33.85 5.91 -1.84
#